data_34ada890b591c4b7d8fc704c2bd10ed8
#
_entry.id   34ada890b591c4b7d8fc704c2bd10ed8
#
_cell.length_a   1.000
_cell.length_b   1.000
_cell.length_c   1.000
_cell.angle_alpha   90.00
_cell.angle_beta   90.00
_cell.angle_gamma   90.00
#
_symmetry.space_group_name_H-M   'P 1'
#
loop_
_entity.id
_entity.type
_entity.pdbx_description
1 polymer ?
#
loop_
_entity_poly.entity_id
_entity_poly.type
_entity_poly.pdbx_seq_one_letter_code
_entity_poly.pdbx_strand_id
1 'polypeptide(L)'
;MSRADKNEAITKADMAVFQEERQNLETDLLDEVLKSRRVAWWVATGLGALAGVALAVTGFTMYRYSQPVPAHMLVMNSDGTIQQVSLLTPQSSYGDVADTYWVSTFIRHYESYEFNTAQADYDAIGLMAGPDVAEDYQKRYKWGTKEAMDKTVGDRKSVKVKVSSVILDRETGIATVRFSTTEKYRTRGADEAPQFWIATLSYRYDNMGM
;
A
#
# COMPACT_ATOMS: atom_id res chain seq x y z
N MET A 1 -75.88 -7.34 74.70
CA MET A 1 -74.85 -7.56 73.77
C MET A 1 -73.81 -8.53 74.36
N SER A 2 -73.78 -9.76 73.91
CA SER A 2 -73.01 -10.83 74.57
C SER A 2 -71.51 -10.63 74.32
N ARG A 3 -70.67 -11.06 75.26
CA ARG A 3 -69.16 -10.97 75.18
C ARG A 3 -68.61 -11.71 73.91
N ALA A 4 -69.38 -12.70 73.45
CA ALA A 4 -69.07 -13.41 72.24
C ALA A 4 -69.23 -12.56 70.96
N ASP A 5 -70.28 -11.75 70.87
CA ASP A 5 -70.58 -10.87 69.75
C ASP A 5 -69.49 -9.77 69.55
N LYS A 6 -68.95 -9.33 70.66
CA LYS A 6 -67.89 -8.30 70.67
C LYS A 6 -66.52 -8.86 70.20
N ASN A 7 -66.25 -10.11 70.59
CA ASN A 7 -65.03 -10.79 70.16
C ASN A 7 -65.08 -11.14 68.66
N GLU A 8 -66.25 -11.56 68.14
CA GLU A 8 -66.43 -11.88 66.71
C GLU A 8 -66.33 -10.66 65.79
N ALA A 9 -66.88 -9.50 66.29
CA ALA A 9 -66.76 -8.23 65.56
C ALA A 9 -65.30 -7.66 65.54
N ILE A 10 -64.55 -7.81 66.66
CA ILE A 10 -63.13 -7.44 66.75
C ILE A 10 -62.31 -8.34 65.83
N THR A 11 -62.52 -9.65 65.85
CA THR A 11 -61.81 -10.58 65.02
C THR A 11 -62.05 -10.36 63.53
N LYS A 12 -63.28 -9.97 63.14
CA LYS A 12 -63.56 -9.62 61.72
C LYS A 12 -62.90 -8.34 61.27
N ALA A 13 -62.86 -7.35 62.14
CA ALA A 13 -62.18 -6.06 61.88
C ALA A 13 -60.66 -6.26 61.80
N ASP A 14 -60.07 -7.04 62.66
CA ASP A 14 -58.66 -7.35 62.70
C ASP A 14 -58.25 -8.16 61.40
N MET A 15 -59.12 -9.10 60.97
CA MET A 15 -58.88 -9.83 59.72
C MET A 15 -58.97 -8.92 58.53
N ALA A 16 -59.87 -7.97 58.46
CA ALA A 16 -59.96 -7.01 57.33
C ALA A 16 -58.71 -6.11 57.30
N VAL A 17 -58.23 -5.62 58.38
CA VAL A 17 -56.98 -4.83 58.45
C VAL A 17 -55.79 -5.66 58.05
N PHE A 18 -55.72 -6.90 58.49
CA PHE A 18 -54.62 -7.81 58.07
C PHE A 18 -54.67 -8.17 56.58
N GLN A 19 -55.87 -8.29 56.04
CA GLN A 19 -56.00 -8.52 54.55
C GLN A 19 -55.59 -7.26 53.73
N GLU A 20 -55.95 -6.11 54.22
CA GLU A 20 -55.57 -4.83 53.58
C GLU A 20 -54.07 -4.58 53.66
N GLU A 21 -53.42 -4.86 54.77
CA GLU A 21 -51.96 -4.79 54.94
C GLU A 21 -51.25 -5.79 54.01
N ARG A 22 -51.78 -7.01 53.89
CA ARG A 22 -51.23 -8.00 52.96
C ARG A 22 -51.34 -7.55 51.52
N GLN A 23 -52.48 -7.02 51.09
CA GLN A 23 -52.70 -6.53 49.74
C GLN A 23 -51.78 -5.34 49.43
N ASN A 24 -51.58 -4.46 50.38
CA ASN A 24 -50.65 -3.35 50.22
C ASN A 24 -49.19 -3.81 50.11
N LEU A 25 -48.76 -4.78 50.90
CA LEU A 25 -47.45 -5.38 50.79
C LEU A 25 -47.23 -6.13 49.45
N GLU A 26 -48.25 -6.82 49.00
CA GLU A 26 -48.19 -7.52 47.69
C GLU A 26 -48.11 -6.51 46.53
N THR A 27 -48.85 -5.42 46.55
CA THR A 27 -48.80 -4.36 45.56
C THR A 27 -47.46 -3.60 45.59
N ASP A 28 -46.93 -3.31 46.76
CA ASP A 28 -45.64 -2.65 46.91
C ASP A 28 -44.48 -3.52 46.38
N LEU A 29 -44.49 -4.82 46.67
CA LEU A 29 -43.52 -5.76 46.15
C LEU A 29 -43.60 -5.90 44.62
N LEU A 30 -44.81 -5.94 44.06
CA LEU A 30 -45.01 -5.97 42.63
C LEU A 30 -44.51 -4.69 41.93
N ASP A 31 -44.80 -3.54 42.52
CA ASP A 31 -44.35 -2.24 42.05
C ASP A 31 -42.82 -2.12 42.06
N GLU A 32 -42.18 -2.61 43.11
CA GLU A 32 -40.72 -2.63 43.24
C GLU A 32 -40.08 -3.53 42.18
N VAL A 33 -40.63 -4.73 41.95
CA VAL A 33 -40.18 -5.65 40.90
C VAL A 33 -40.38 -5.04 39.51
N LEU A 34 -41.53 -4.38 39.27
CA LEU A 34 -41.78 -3.72 37.98
C LEU A 34 -40.88 -2.53 37.72
N LYS A 35 -40.59 -1.74 38.77
CA LYS A 35 -39.58 -0.66 38.67
C LYS A 35 -38.20 -1.17 38.41
N SER A 36 -37.75 -2.18 39.11
CA SER A 36 -36.46 -2.84 38.91
C SER A 36 -36.32 -3.40 37.49
N ARG A 37 -37.35 -4.07 37.00
CA ARG A 37 -37.40 -4.58 35.64
C ARG A 37 -37.34 -3.47 34.59
N ARG A 38 -38.02 -2.35 34.81
CA ARG A 38 -37.98 -1.19 33.90
C ARG A 38 -36.58 -0.57 33.86
N VAL A 39 -35.93 -0.41 35.01
CA VAL A 39 -34.56 0.09 35.12
C VAL A 39 -33.60 -0.87 34.39
N ALA A 40 -33.74 -2.17 34.61
CA ALA A 40 -32.92 -3.18 33.92
C ALA A 40 -33.04 -3.10 32.38
N TRP A 41 -34.28 -2.88 31.89
CA TRP A 41 -34.49 -2.69 30.44
C TRP A 41 -33.87 -1.39 29.90
N TRP A 42 -33.90 -0.29 30.64
CA TRP A 42 -33.24 0.95 30.26
C TRP A 42 -31.73 0.80 30.23
N VAL A 43 -31.15 0.10 31.21
CA VAL A 43 -29.71 -0.21 31.22
C VAL A 43 -29.33 -1.13 30.05
N ALA A 44 -30.13 -2.17 29.80
CA ALA A 44 -29.89 -3.09 28.67
C ALA A 44 -29.95 -2.37 27.31
N THR A 45 -30.95 -1.51 27.09
CA THR A 45 -31.06 -0.72 25.86
C THR A 45 -29.93 0.28 25.74
N GLY A 46 -29.49 0.93 26.83
CA GLY A 46 -28.36 1.83 26.83
C GLY A 46 -27.04 1.13 26.44
N LEU A 47 -26.78 -0.04 27.04
CA LEU A 47 -25.60 -0.85 26.70
C LEU A 47 -25.66 -1.38 25.27
N GLY A 48 -26.85 -1.80 24.80
CA GLY A 48 -27.05 -2.24 23.43
C GLY A 48 -26.79 -1.13 22.39
N ALA A 49 -27.24 0.10 22.68
CA ALA A 49 -26.98 1.26 21.84
C ALA A 49 -25.47 1.59 21.79
N LEU A 50 -24.80 1.54 22.95
CA LEU A 50 -23.35 1.79 23.03
C LEU A 50 -22.55 0.73 22.26
N ALA A 51 -22.91 -0.52 22.38
CA ALA A 51 -22.31 -1.61 21.59
C ALA A 51 -22.54 -1.43 20.09
N GLY A 52 -23.75 -1.02 19.68
CA GLY A 52 -24.08 -0.72 18.30
C GLY A 52 -23.21 0.41 17.72
N VAL A 53 -23.02 1.49 18.48
CA VAL A 53 -22.13 2.59 18.08
C VAL A 53 -20.68 2.11 17.96
N ALA A 54 -20.18 1.32 18.91
CA ALA A 54 -18.83 0.77 18.85
C ALA A 54 -18.60 -0.10 17.62
N LEU A 55 -19.57 -0.97 17.28
CA LEU A 55 -19.51 -1.79 16.06
C LEU A 55 -19.55 -0.95 14.78
N ALA A 56 -20.40 0.10 14.75
CA ALA A 56 -20.47 1.02 13.61
C ALA A 56 -19.16 1.77 13.40
N VAL A 57 -18.54 2.27 14.47
CA VAL A 57 -17.23 2.94 14.40
C VAL A 57 -16.15 1.97 13.95
N THR A 58 -16.13 0.75 14.48
CA THR A 58 -15.16 -0.27 14.06
C THR A 58 -15.33 -0.65 12.58
N GLY A 59 -16.56 -0.87 12.14
CA GLY A 59 -16.87 -1.15 10.74
C GLY A 59 -16.48 0.00 9.81
N PHE A 60 -16.76 1.24 10.22
CA PHE A 60 -16.38 2.42 9.47
C PHE A 60 -14.85 2.59 9.38
N THR A 61 -14.14 2.38 10.48
CA THR A 61 -12.68 2.44 10.48
C THR A 61 -12.08 1.32 9.62
N MET A 62 -12.57 0.09 9.71
CA MET A 62 -12.15 -0.99 8.83
C MET A 62 -12.39 -0.66 7.35
N TYR A 63 -13.57 -0.15 7.01
CA TYR A 63 -13.89 0.26 5.64
C TYR A 63 -12.97 1.39 5.16
N ARG A 64 -12.71 2.39 6.01
CA ARG A 64 -11.87 3.54 5.67
C ARG A 64 -10.39 3.17 5.50
N TYR A 65 -9.89 2.25 6.33
CA TYR A 65 -8.47 1.85 6.34
C TYR A 65 -8.19 0.55 5.55
N SER A 66 -9.18 -0.13 5.00
CA SER A 66 -8.98 -1.27 4.11
C SER A 66 -8.54 -0.87 2.71
N GLN A 67 -8.47 0.43 2.40
CA GLN A 67 -7.88 0.88 1.14
C GLN A 67 -6.39 0.57 1.15
N PRO A 68 -5.87 -0.08 0.11
CA PRO A 68 -4.46 -0.40 0.03
C PRO A 68 -3.64 0.89 0.15
N VAL A 69 -2.77 0.93 1.14
CA VAL A 69 -1.84 2.05 1.32
C VAL A 69 -0.95 2.08 0.08
N PRO A 70 -0.88 3.18 -0.67
CA PRO A 70 0.03 3.26 -1.81
C PRO A 70 1.45 3.01 -1.30
N ALA A 71 2.11 2.02 -1.89
CA ALA A 71 3.49 1.70 -1.57
C ALA A 71 4.37 2.89 -2.00
N HIS A 72 4.88 3.63 -1.04
CA HIS A 72 5.87 4.68 -1.28
C HIS A 72 7.24 4.01 -1.40
N MET A 73 7.78 3.96 -2.60
CA MET A 73 9.15 3.54 -2.82
C MET A 73 10.06 4.76 -2.62
N LEU A 74 10.89 4.72 -1.59
CA LEU A 74 11.95 5.71 -1.38
C LEU A 74 13.13 5.29 -2.25
N VAL A 75 13.41 6.02 -3.30
CA VAL A 75 14.63 5.84 -4.10
C VAL A 75 15.67 6.80 -3.57
N MET A 76 16.75 6.24 -3.03
CA MET A 76 17.92 7.01 -2.65
C MET A 76 18.77 7.21 -3.90
N ASN A 77 18.90 8.44 -4.36
CA ASN A 77 19.81 8.78 -5.44
C ASN A 77 21.26 8.66 -4.95
N SER A 78 22.20 8.45 -5.88
CA SER A 78 23.63 8.37 -5.61
C SER A 78 24.24 9.67 -5.02
N ASP A 79 23.49 10.74 -5.00
CA ASP A 79 23.85 12.05 -4.39
C ASP A 79 23.33 12.18 -2.94
N GLY A 80 22.75 11.13 -2.36
CA GLY A 80 22.21 11.12 -1.01
C GLY A 80 20.87 11.83 -0.85
N THR A 81 20.27 12.34 -1.92
CA THR A 81 18.93 12.94 -1.86
C THR A 81 17.84 11.85 -1.88
N ILE A 82 16.94 11.90 -0.90
CA ILE A 82 15.77 11.05 -0.85
C ILE A 82 14.70 11.67 -1.74
N GLN A 83 14.51 11.12 -2.93
CA GLN A 83 13.40 11.52 -3.79
C GLN A 83 12.21 10.61 -3.51
N GLN A 84 11.16 11.18 -2.95
CA GLN A 84 9.89 10.49 -2.80
C GLN A 84 9.24 10.40 -4.18
N VAL A 85 9.46 9.28 -4.86
CA VAL A 85 8.78 9.00 -6.13
C VAL A 85 7.40 8.48 -5.77
N SER A 86 6.40 9.35 -5.85
CA SER A 86 5.00 8.94 -5.83
C SER A 86 4.71 8.20 -7.13
N LEU A 87 4.99 6.89 -7.14
CA LEU A 87 4.87 6.04 -8.33
C LEU A 87 3.44 5.57 -8.58
N LEU A 88 2.49 5.92 -7.71
CA LEU A 88 1.14 5.39 -7.80
C LEU A 88 0.14 6.53 -7.93
N THR A 89 -0.23 6.84 -9.14
CA THR A 89 -1.63 7.22 -9.41
C THR A 89 -2.52 6.07 -8.94
N PRO A 90 -3.74 6.31 -8.43
CA PRO A 90 -4.65 5.26 -7.94
C PRO A 90 -4.96 4.13 -8.93
N GLN A 91 -4.47 4.22 -10.15
CA GLN A 91 -4.67 3.28 -11.25
C GLN A 91 -3.43 2.42 -11.59
N SER A 92 -2.27 2.67 -10.95
CA SER A 92 -1.06 1.88 -11.24
C SER A 92 -1.09 0.55 -10.50
N SER A 93 -1.13 -0.55 -11.23
CA SER A 93 -0.97 -1.90 -10.68
C SER A 93 0.46 -2.11 -10.17
N TYR A 94 0.65 -3.00 -9.18
CA TYR A 94 1.97 -3.38 -8.68
C TYR A 94 2.92 -3.84 -9.79
N GLY A 95 2.38 -4.48 -10.84
CA GLY A 95 3.11 -4.84 -12.05
C GLY A 95 3.61 -3.64 -12.85
N ASP A 96 2.86 -2.51 -12.91
CA ASP A 96 3.28 -1.32 -13.66
C ASP A 96 4.54 -0.68 -13.06
N VAL A 97 4.64 -0.73 -11.73
CA VAL A 97 5.82 -0.22 -11.01
C VAL A 97 7.05 -1.07 -11.31
N ALA A 98 6.89 -2.39 -11.28
CA ALA A 98 7.96 -3.33 -11.57
C ALA A 98 8.43 -3.22 -13.04
N ASP A 99 7.48 -3.18 -13.97
CA ASP A 99 7.79 -3.03 -15.39
C ASP A 99 8.50 -1.71 -15.68
N THR A 100 8.02 -0.60 -15.13
CA THR A 100 8.66 0.71 -15.24
C THR A 100 10.07 0.71 -14.68
N TYR A 101 10.29 0.06 -13.54
CA TYR A 101 11.60 -0.07 -12.92
C TYR A 101 12.56 -0.83 -13.81
N TRP A 102 12.17 -2.02 -14.29
CA TRP A 102 13.03 -2.87 -15.11
C TRP A 102 13.35 -2.25 -16.47
N VAL A 103 12.36 -1.66 -17.13
CA VAL A 103 12.53 -0.93 -18.39
C VAL A 103 13.47 0.27 -18.21
N SER A 104 13.30 1.05 -17.16
CA SER A 104 14.18 2.18 -16.85
C SER A 104 15.62 1.73 -16.55
N THR A 105 15.76 0.62 -15.83
CA THR A 105 17.04 0.04 -15.48
C THR A 105 17.76 -0.49 -16.71
N PHE A 106 17.04 -1.18 -17.59
CA PHE A 106 17.57 -1.65 -18.86
C PHE A 106 18.13 -0.49 -19.70
N ILE A 107 17.36 0.57 -19.92
CA ILE A 107 17.82 1.74 -20.72
C ILE A 107 19.04 2.40 -20.09
N ARG A 108 19.10 2.48 -18.77
CA ARG A 108 20.28 3.02 -18.08
C ARG A 108 21.52 2.20 -18.35
N HIS A 109 21.47 0.89 -18.19
CA HIS A 109 22.63 0.02 -18.47
C HIS A 109 22.99 -0.03 -19.96
N TYR A 110 21.98 0.03 -20.85
CA TYR A 110 22.19 -0.09 -22.27
C TYR A 110 22.85 1.15 -22.89
N GLU A 111 22.44 2.35 -22.46
CA GLU A 111 22.88 3.64 -23.03
C GLU A 111 23.95 4.34 -22.22
N SER A 112 24.17 3.97 -20.94
CA SER A 112 25.25 4.54 -20.16
C SER A 112 26.61 3.96 -20.55
N TYR A 113 27.65 4.73 -20.28
CA TYR A 113 29.02 4.26 -20.34
C TYR A 113 29.86 4.91 -19.25
N GLU A 114 30.39 4.11 -18.36
CA GLU A 114 31.39 4.53 -17.38
C GLU A 114 32.46 3.43 -17.34
N PHE A 115 33.72 3.79 -17.53
CA PHE A 115 34.81 2.82 -17.66
C PHE A 115 34.88 1.84 -16.47
N ASN A 116 34.68 2.33 -15.26
CA ASN A 116 34.79 1.50 -14.06
C ASN A 116 33.60 0.56 -13.86
N THR A 117 32.43 0.83 -14.44
CA THR A 117 31.22 0.02 -14.32
C THR A 117 30.83 -0.72 -15.61
N ALA A 118 31.56 -0.47 -16.70
CA ALA A 118 31.22 -0.99 -18.03
C ALA A 118 31.07 -2.51 -18.08
N GLN A 119 31.88 -3.26 -17.31
CA GLN A 119 31.73 -4.70 -17.22
C GLN A 119 30.42 -5.10 -16.51
N ALA A 120 30.06 -4.40 -15.42
CA ALA A 120 28.83 -4.68 -14.70
C ALA A 120 27.59 -4.35 -15.54
N ASP A 121 27.65 -3.25 -16.31
CA ASP A 121 26.59 -2.87 -17.25
C ASP A 121 26.45 -3.92 -18.37
N TYR A 122 27.58 -4.41 -18.88
CA TYR A 122 27.59 -5.46 -19.90
C TYR A 122 26.95 -6.77 -19.40
N ASP A 123 27.31 -7.20 -18.20
CA ASP A 123 26.78 -8.41 -17.58
C ASP A 123 25.27 -8.26 -17.28
N ALA A 124 24.84 -7.08 -16.80
CA ALA A 124 23.44 -6.78 -16.55
C ALA A 124 22.60 -6.82 -17.82
N ILE A 125 23.10 -6.27 -18.92
CA ILE A 125 22.43 -6.35 -20.23
C ILE A 125 22.37 -7.80 -20.73
N GLY A 126 23.43 -8.58 -20.56
CA GLY A 126 23.43 -10.00 -20.90
C GLY A 126 22.35 -10.83 -20.19
N LEU A 127 21.94 -10.40 -18.98
CA LEU A 127 20.87 -11.05 -18.23
C LEU A 127 19.46 -10.55 -18.60
N MET A 128 19.33 -9.29 -19.01
CA MET A 128 18.04 -8.65 -19.26
C MET A 128 17.64 -8.61 -20.73
N ALA A 129 18.59 -8.66 -21.65
CA ALA A 129 18.33 -8.52 -23.08
C ALA A 129 17.88 -9.84 -23.71
N GLY A 130 16.97 -9.75 -24.65
CA GLY A 130 16.72 -10.86 -25.57
C GLY A 130 17.92 -11.13 -26.49
N PRO A 131 18.01 -12.31 -27.13
CA PRO A 131 19.19 -12.73 -27.90
C PRO A 131 19.64 -11.71 -28.95
N ASP A 132 18.69 -11.14 -29.69
CA ASP A 132 18.99 -10.20 -30.79
C ASP A 132 19.62 -8.90 -30.25
N VAL A 133 19.03 -8.36 -29.16
CA VAL A 133 19.52 -7.12 -28.53
C VAL A 133 20.85 -7.35 -27.82
N ALA A 134 21.03 -8.52 -27.21
CA ALA A 134 22.30 -8.91 -26.60
C ALA A 134 23.42 -9.00 -27.63
N GLU A 135 23.15 -9.60 -28.79
CA GLU A 135 24.12 -9.70 -29.90
C GLU A 135 24.54 -8.32 -30.41
N ASP A 136 23.56 -7.41 -30.60
CA ASP A 136 23.86 -6.05 -31.08
C ASP A 136 24.66 -5.25 -30.01
N TYR A 137 24.37 -5.43 -28.76
CA TYR A 137 25.12 -4.82 -27.67
C TYR A 137 26.56 -5.36 -27.61
N GLN A 138 26.75 -6.67 -27.78
CA GLN A 138 28.06 -7.29 -27.85
C GLN A 138 28.87 -6.76 -29.04
N LYS A 139 28.26 -6.61 -30.21
CA LYS A 139 28.91 -6.01 -31.37
C LYS A 139 29.34 -4.57 -31.14
N ARG A 140 28.57 -3.79 -30.38
CA ARG A 140 28.88 -2.40 -29.97
C ARG A 140 30.11 -2.35 -29.06
N TYR A 141 30.19 -3.23 -28.08
CA TYR A 141 31.28 -3.23 -27.08
C TYR A 141 32.54 -3.95 -27.55
N LYS A 142 32.42 -4.98 -28.36
CA LYS A 142 33.54 -5.79 -28.94
C LYS A 142 34.53 -6.28 -27.89
N TRP A 143 34.03 -6.71 -26.71
CA TRP A 143 34.87 -7.20 -25.62
C TRP A 143 35.89 -8.25 -26.06
N GLY A 144 37.10 -8.19 -25.51
CA GLY A 144 38.17 -9.14 -25.81
C GLY A 144 38.91 -8.83 -27.12
N THR A 145 38.50 -7.90 -27.96
CA THR A 145 39.17 -7.51 -29.20
C THR A 145 40.09 -6.29 -28.98
N LYS A 146 40.89 -5.94 -29.98
CA LYS A 146 41.70 -4.72 -29.97
C LYS A 146 40.85 -3.46 -30.13
N GLU A 147 39.66 -3.60 -30.70
CA GLU A 147 38.68 -2.53 -30.95
C GLU A 147 37.67 -2.39 -29.83
N ALA A 148 37.87 -3.12 -28.74
CA ALA A 148 36.96 -3.08 -27.61
C ALA A 148 36.77 -1.65 -27.06
N MET A 149 35.56 -1.32 -26.65
CA MET A 149 35.19 0.02 -26.21
C MET A 149 35.99 0.48 -25.00
N ASP A 150 36.32 -0.44 -24.10
CA ASP A 150 37.19 -0.21 -22.95
C ASP A 150 38.61 0.24 -23.33
N LYS A 151 39.13 -0.21 -24.50
CA LYS A 151 40.45 0.15 -24.99
C LYS A 151 40.43 1.39 -25.90
N THR A 152 39.38 1.56 -26.68
CA THR A 152 39.25 2.67 -27.63
C THR A 152 38.74 3.95 -26.99
N VAL A 153 37.75 3.87 -26.14
CA VAL A 153 37.16 5.00 -25.38
C VAL A 153 37.84 5.12 -24.01
N GLY A 154 37.96 3.99 -23.30
CA GLY A 154 38.56 3.95 -21.97
C GLY A 154 37.88 4.89 -20.98
N ASP A 155 38.69 5.55 -20.14
CA ASP A 155 38.24 6.52 -19.14
C ASP A 155 38.13 7.96 -19.69
N ARG A 156 38.34 8.15 -20.99
CA ARG A 156 38.34 9.48 -21.62
C ARG A 156 36.97 10.11 -21.73
N LYS A 157 35.91 9.29 -21.80
CA LYS A 157 34.53 9.69 -21.97
C LYS A 157 33.64 8.88 -21.04
N SER A 158 32.66 9.52 -20.42
CA SER A 158 31.54 8.86 -19.77
C SER A 158 30.22 9.38 -20.33
N VAL A 159 29.19 8.54 -20.30
CA VAL A 159 27.84 8.85 -20.77
C VAL A 159 26.87 8.59 -19.61
N LYS A 160 26.20 9.62 -19.13
CA LYS A 160 25.17 9.51 -18.10
C LYS A 160 23.80 9.53 -18.72
N VAL A 161 22.93 8.63 -18.29
CA VAL A 161 21.55 8.52 -18.74
C VAL A 161 20.59 8.98 -17.67
N LYS A 162 19.64 9.84 -18.05
CA LYS A 162 18.53 10.27 -17.20
C LYS A 162 17.21 9.91 -17.89
N VAL A 163 16.48 8.94 -17.36
CA VAL A 163 15.14 8.59 -17.80
C VAL A 163 14.15 9.66 -17.34
N SER A 164 13.36 10.19 -18.27
CA SER A 164 12.36 11.23 -18.01
C SER A 164 10.95 10.68 -17.89
N SER A 165 10.58 9.70 -18.72
CA SER A 165 9.28 9.03 -18.65
C SER A 165 9.32 7.66 -19.30
N VAL A 166 8.49 6.75 -18.78
CA VAL A 166 8.23 5.43 -19.35
C VAL A 166 6.73 5.30 -19.54
N ILE A 167 6.32 4.93 -20.74
CA ILE A 167 4.93 4.64 -21.11
C ILE A 167 4.89 3.18 -21.49
N LEU A 168 4.08 2.41 -20.76
CA LEU A 168 3.93 0.96 -20.94
C LEU A 168 2.62 0.67 -21.66
N ASP A 169 2.68 -0.13 -22.71
CA ASP A 169 1.54 -0.78 -23.31
C ASP A 169 1.63 -2.29 -22.98
N ARG A 170 0.85 -2.72 -22.01
CA ARG A 170 0.85 -4.11 -21.54
C ARG A 170 0.20 -5.09 -22.48
N GLU A 171 -0.77 -4.62 -23.26
CA GLU A 171 -1.47 -5.49 -24.20
C GLU A 171 -0.53 -5.97 -25.30
N THR A 172 0.36 -5.10 -25.72
CA THR A 172 1.36 -5.41 -26.76
C THR A 172 2.73 -5.79 -26.20
N GLY A 173 2.98 -5.58 -24.90
CA GLY A 173 4.30 -5.77 -24.30
C GLY A 173 5.33 -4.76 -24.79
N ILE A 174 4.90 -3.55 -25.17
CA ILE A 174 5.75 -2.49 -25.70
C ILE A 174 5.93 -1.39 -24.65
N ALA A 175 7.16 -0.91 -24.50
CA ALA A 175 7.49 0.24 -23.68
C ALA A 175 8.10 1.35 -24.53
N THR A 176 7.63 2.58 -24.33
CA THR A 176 8.22 3.79 -24.91
C THR A 176 8.89 4.59 -23.81
N VAL A 177 10.20 4.78 -23.93
CA VAL A 177 11.02 5.46 -22.92
C VAL A 177 11.56 6.76 -23.50
N ARG A 178 11.36 7.85 -22.76
CA ARG A 178 12.01 9.14 -23.04
C ARG A 178 13.14 9.33 -22.06
N PHE A 179 14.33 9.61 -22.56
CA PHE A 179 15.52 9.80 -21.75
C PHE A 179 16.44 10.83 -22.37
N SER A 180 17.42 11.28 -21.59
CA SER A 180 18.50 12.12 -22.08
C SER A 180 19.85 11.50 -21.74
N THR A 181 20.81 11.68 -22.63
CA THR A 181 22.20 11.33 -22.43
C THR A 181 23.03 12.60 -22.28
N THR A 182 23.97 12.60 -21.34
CA THR A 182 24.93 13.67 -21.14
C THR A 182 26.34 13.09 -21.23
N GLU A 183 27.11 13.56 -22.18
CA GLU A 183 28.49 13.15 -22.34
C GLU A 183 29.42 14.02 -21.53
N LYS A 184 30.39 13.41 -20.89
CA LYS A 184 31.45 14.09 -20.17
C LYS A 184 32.80 13.59 -20.62
N TYR A 185 33.62 14.51 -21.08
CA TYR A 185 35.01 14.23 -21.48
C TYR A 185 35.97 14.62 -20.37
N ARG A 186 36.84 13.70 -19.97
CA ARG A 186 37.82 13.94 -18.89
C ARG A 186 38.71 15.16 -19.14
N THR A 187 39.04 15.42 -20.41
CA THR A 187 39.90 16.54 -20.79
C THR A 187 39.21 17.90 -20.78
N ARG A 188 37.89 17.96 -20.90
CA ARG A 188 37.12 19.21 -20.97
C ARG A 188 36.60 19.70 -19.62
N GLY A 189 36.47 18.79 -18.64
CA GLY A 189 36.03 19.14 -17.28
C GLY A 189 34.55 19.55 -17.15
N ALA A 190 33.87 19.88 -18.23
CA ALA A 190 32.47 20.28 -18.27
C ALA A 190 31.62 19.21 -18.98
N ASP A 191 30.41 19.05 -18.51
CA ASP A 191 29.42 18.17 -19.14
C ASP A 191 28.94 18.82 -20.45
N GLU A 192 28.73 18.01 -21.49
CA GLU A 192 28.12 18.50 -22.73
C GLU A 192 26.61 18.73 -22.54
N ALA A 193 26.00 19.46 -23.47
CA ALA A 193 24.56 19.68 -23.45
C ALA A 193 23.81 18.32 -23.56
N PRO A 194 22.77 18.12 -22.76
CA PRO A 194 22.02 16.87 -22.80
C PRO A 194 21.33 16.67 -24.16
N GLN A 195 21.46 15.46 -24.70
CA GLN A 195 20.78 15.02 -25.92
C GLN A 195 19.54 14.22 -25.51
N PHE A 196 18.40 14.47 -26.16
CA PHE A 196 17.12 13.83 -25.84
C PHE A 196 16.81 12.72 -26.84
N TRP A 197 16.37 11.59 -26.31
CA TRP A 197 16.09 10.38 -27.08
C TRP A 197 14.74 9.78 -26.73
N ILE A 198 14.19 9.04 -27.68
CA ILE A 198 13.01 8.19 -27.47
C ILE A 198 13.39 6.80 -27.95
N ALA A 199 13.28 5.82 -27.07
CA ALA A 199 13.43 4.41 -27.40
C ALA A 199 12.10 3.69 -27.28
N THR A 200 11.82 2.79 -28.23
CA THR A 200 10.71 1.85 -28.14
C THR A 200 11.28 0.45 -28.07
N LEU A 201 10.87 -0.31 -27.05
CA LEU A 201 11.34 -1.67 -26.84
C LEU A 201 10.16 -2.60 -26.51
N SER A 202 10.25 -3.85 -26.94
CA SER A 202 9.35 -4.91 -26.46
C SER A 202 9.96 -5.57 -25.24
N TYR A 203 9.12 -5.90 -24.25
CA TYR A 203 9.55 -6.61 -23.06
C TYR A 203 8.60 -7.76 -22.74
N ARG A 204 9.15 -8.80 -22.15
CA ARG A 204 8.41 -9.96 -21.67
C ARG A 204 9.15 -10.57 -20.48
N TYR A 205 8.44 -11.26 -19.64
CA TYR A 205 9.02 -12.06 -18.58
C TYR A 205 9.18 -13.50 -19.07
N ASP A 206 10.39 -14.01 -19.12
CA ASP A 206 10.62 -15.42 -19.34
C ASP A 206 10.51 -16.16 -18.01
N ASN A 207 9.54 -17.08 -17.91
CA ASN A 207 9.50 -18.04 -16.82
C ASN A 207 10.65 -19.02 -17.06
N MET A 208 11.82 -18.77 -16.48
CA MET A 208 12.79 -19.83 -16.31
C MET A 208 12.14 -20.86 -15.38
N GLY A 209 11.72 -21.98 -15.99
CA GLY A 209 11.09 -23.08 -15.27
C GLY A 209 11.94 -23.49 -14.06
N MET A 210 11.30 -23.46 -12.87
CA MET A 210 11.82 -24.18 -11.73
C MET A 210 11.73 -25.68 -11.99
#